data_d0f6e7e0e2e4eaa84285077c51dff799
#
_entry.id   d0f6e7e0e2e4eaa84285077c51dff799
#
_cell.length_a   1.000
_cell.length_b   1.000
_cell.length_c   1.000
_cell.angle_alpha   90.00
_cell.angle_beta   90.00
_cell.angle_gamma   90.00
#
_symmetry.space_group_name_H-M   'P 1'
#
loop_
_entity.id
_entity.type
_entity.pdbx_description
1 polymer ?
#
loop_
_entity_poly.entity_id
_entity_poly.type
_entity_poly.pdbx_seq_one_letter_code
_entity_poly.pdbx_strand_id
1 'polypeptide(L)'
;MISAVYINIKKWLQMYGADVLDYFIQPDHIDELDPRKRYDNFDVQFNQHVGTSEHFQLNQGVEFPFLAIDITCDNTAKCFSKVYVNFSVYYSPVTPPTGKVCIENTPEGKLEYREEVHCQLKNMLVHQVKTPRGIQRKTFAQDVASLDGWYLPIRVQVQDIGCPEDFSNELVDEVEMFSFPATLSIFTCL
;
A
#
# COMPACT_ATOMS: atom_id res chain seq x y z
N MET A 1 11.44 -14.78 3.88
CA MET A 1 10.48 -14.03 4.72
C MET A 1 10.10 -12.68 4.12
N ILE A 2 11.04 -11.78 3.87
CA ILE A 2 10.78 -10.42 3.31
C ILE A 2 9.94 -10.48 2.02
N SER A 3 10.36 -11.32 1.06
CA SER A 3 9.63 -11.48 -0.20
C SER A 3 8.19 -11.97 -0.01
N ALA A 4 7.96 -12.87 0.94
CA ALA A 4 6.61 -13.35 1.24
C ALA A 4 5.73 -12.25 1.83
N VAL A 5 6.28 -11.40 2.72
CA VAL A 5 5.55 -10.24 3.26
C VAL A 5 5.18 -9.27 2.15
N TYR A 6 6.14 -8.90 1.29
CA TYR A 6 5.90 -8.03 0.15
C TYR A 6 4.80 -8.56 -0.78
N ILE A 7 4.94 -9.83 -1.21
CA ILE A 7 3.96 -10.47 -2.09
C ILE A 7 2.57 -10.48 -1.46
N ASN A 8 2.48 -10.75 -0.16
CA ASN A 8 1.20 -10.81 0.52
C ASN A 8 0.56 -9.44 0.72
N ILE A 9 1.33 -8.39 1.04
CA ILE A 9 0.83 -7.02 1.08
C ILE A 9 0.31 -6.62 -0.31
N LYS A 10 1.09 -6.88 -1.35
CA LYS A 10 0.72 -6.57 -2.73
C LYS A 10 -0.55 -7.31 -3.16
N LYS A 11 -0.66 -8.61 -2.88
CA LYS A 11 -1.89 -9.39 -3.12
C LYS A 11 -3.09 -8.85 -2.35
N TRP A 12 -2.88 -8.47 -1.09
CA TRP A 12 -3.95 -7.90 -0.27
C TRP A 12 -4.48 -6.60 -0.85
N LEU A 13 -3.58 -5.71 -1.28
CA LEU A 13 -3.95 -4.48 -2.00
C LEU A 13 -4.76 -4.78 -3.27
N GLN A 14 -4.32 -5.74 -4.08
CA GLN A 14 -5.03 -6.13 -5.29
C GLN A 14 -6.43 -6.68 -5.02
N MET A 15 -6.61 -7.39 -3.91
CA MET A 15 -7.88 -8.04 -3.59
C MET A 15 -8.87 -7.14 -2.85
N TYR A 16 -8.37 -6.27 -1.99
CA TYR A 16 -9.19 -5.54 -1.02
C TYR A 16 -8.90 -4.05 -0.95
N GLY A 17 -7.90 -3.58 -1.67
CA GLY A 17 -7.42 -2.21 -1.61
C GLY A 17 -8.14 -1.23 -2.54
N ALA A 18 -9.36 -1.52 -3.01
CA ALA A 18 -10.05 -0.66 -3.95
C ALA A 18 -10.12 0.80 -3.49
N ASP A 19 -10.48 1.02 -2.22
CA ASP A 19 -10.57 2.38 -1.68
C ASP A 19 -9.20 3.08 -1.61
N VAL A 20 -8.10 2.32 -1.44
CA VAL A 20 -6.73 2.84 -1.49
C VAL A 20 -6.31 3.12 -2.93
N LEU A 21 -6.56 2.16 -3.83
CA LEU A 21 -6.14 2.26 -5.23
C LEU A 21 -6.82 3.42 -5.97
N ASP A 22 -8.02 3.81 -5.55
CA ASP A 22 -8.71 4.98 -6.10
C ASP A 22 -7.95 6.31 -5.88
N TYR A 23 -6.96 6.32 -4.99
CA TYR A 23 -6.04 7.46 -4.82
C TYR A 23 -4.84 7.41 -5.76
N PHE A 24 -4.64 6.32 -6.47
CA PHE A 24 -3.52 6.10 -7.38
C PHE A 24 -3.97 5.94 -8.83
N ILE A 25 -5.09 5.25 -9.05
CA ILE A 25 -5.59 4.88 -10.38
C ILE A 25 -7.00 5.40 -10.53
N GLN A 26 -7.32 6.06 -11.65
CA GLN A 26 -8.69 6.46 -11.93
C GLN A 26 -9.53 5.24 -12.33
N PRO A 27 -10.61 4.93 -11.60
CA PRO A 27 -11.46 3.82 -11.96
C PRO A 27 -12.33 4.17 -13.19
N ASP A 28 -12.34 3.30 -14.20
CA ASP A 28 -13.17 3.44 -15.40
C ASP A 28 -14.66 3.13 -15.10
N HIS A 29 -14.88 2.23 -14.12
CA HIS A 29 -16.21 1.76 -13.71
C HIS A 29 -16.44 2.00 -12.22
N ILE A 30 -16.70 3.22 -11.82
CA ILE A 30 -16.82 3.66 -10.41
C ILE A 30 -17.88 2.86 -9.64
N ASP A 31 -18.98 2.49 -10.30
CA ASP A 31 -20.10 1.76 -9.67
C ASP A 31 -19.84 0.26 -9.50
N GLU A 32 -18.75 -0.28 -10.05
CA GLU A 32 -18.44 -1.69 -9.94
C GLU A 32 -17.88 -2.02 -8.55
N LEU A 33 -18.48 -3.00 -7.88
CA LEU A 33 -18.08 -3.42 -6.52
C LEU A 33 -16.83 -4.30 -6.50
N ASP A 34 -16.55 -4.99 -7.62
CA ASP A 34 -15.33 -5.79 -7.75
C ASP A 34 -14.16 -4.90 -8.13
N PRO A 35 -13.13 -4.75 -7.27
CA PRO A 35 -11.99 -3.87 -7.56
C PRO A 35 -11.33 -4.14 -8.90
N ARG A 36 -11.25 -5.42 -9.30
CA ARG A 36 -10.60 -5.81 -10.56
C ARG A 36 -11.38 -5.40 -11.80
N LYS A 37 -12.68 -5.17 -11.65
CA LYS A 37 -13.56 -4.74 -12.74
C LYS A 37 -13.72 -3.24 -12.81
N ARG A 38 -13.22 -2.53 -11.80
CA ARG A 38 -13.29 -1.06 -11.78
C ARG A 38 -12.28 -0.41 -12.71
N TYR A 39 -11.25 -1.14 -13.11
CA TYR A 39 -10.15 -0.64 -13.92
C TYR A 39 -9.97 -1.49 -15.17
N ASP A 40 -9.86 -0.85 -16.33
CA ASP A 40 -9.43 -1.51 -17.54
C ASP A 40 -7.94 -1.91 -17.41
N ASN A 41 -7.60 -3.12 -17.82
CA ASN A 41 -6.23 -3.65 -17.69
C ASN A 41 -5.65 -3.56 -16.26
N PHE A 42 -6.45 -3.89 -15.27
CA PHE A 42 -6.13 -3.75 -13.84
C PHE A 42 -4.71 -4.17 -13.45
N ASP A 43 -4.26 -5.34 -13.89
CA ASP A 43 -2.93 -5.84 -13.50
C ASP A 43 -1.79 -4.96 -14.06
N VAL A 44 -1.98 -4.37 -15.23
CA VAL A 44 -0.99 -3.46 -15.84
C VAL A 44 -0.95 -2.16 -15.05
N GLN A 45 -2.09 -1.50 -14.88
CA GLN A 45 -2.21 -0.23 -14.13
C GLN A 45 -1.73 -0.41 -12.69
N PHE A 46 -2.13 -1.49 -12.03
CA PHE A 46 -1.69 -1.78 -10.66
C PHE A 46 -0.16 -1.85 -10.57
N ASN A 47 0.52 -2.52 -11.49
CA ASN A 47 1.98 -2.63 -11.46
C ASN A 47 2.69 -1.32 -11.86
N GLN A 48 2.02 -0.42 -12.58
CA GLN A 48 2.55 0.91 -12.89
C GLN A 48 2.50 1.84 -11.66
N HIS A 49 1.53 1.65 -10.76
CA HIS A 49 1.31 2.51 -9.60
C HIS A 49 1.74 1.88 -8.26
N VAL A 50 2.06 0.58 -8.21
CA VAL A 50 2.43 -0.11 -6.96
C VAL A 50 3.65 -0.99 -7.15
N GLY A 51 4.71 -0.74 -6.40
CA GLY A 51 5.95 -1.49 -6.49
C GLY A 51 6.85 -1.32 -5.27
N THR A 52 8.15 -1.26 -5.50
CA THR A 52 9.18 -0.92 -4.50
C THR A 52 9.85 0.39 -4.88
N SER A 53 10.59 0.99 -3.95
CA SER A 53 11.40 2.18 -4.25
C SER A 53 12.46 1.91 -5.34
N GLU A 54 12.93 0.68 -5.46
CA GLU A 54 13.86 0.28 -6.52
C GLU A 54 13.19 0.37 -7.91
N HIS A 55 11.93 -0.07 -8.04
CA HIS A 55 11.17 0.09 -9.29
C HIS A 55 11.05 1.56 -9.69
N PHE A 56 10.77 2.42 -8.72
CA PHE A 56 10.68 3.85 -8.93
C PHE A 56 12.01 4.44 -9.42
N GLN A 57 13.13 4.11 -8.74
CA GLN A 57 14.47 4.61 -9.09
C GLN A 57 14.92 4.15 -10.48
N LEU A 58 14.57 2.95 -10.89
CA LEU A 58 14.93 2.41 -12.21
C LEU A 58 14.01 2.91 -13.33
N ASN A 59 13.02 3.72 -13.01
CA ASN A 59 12.03 4.29 -13.96
C ASN A 59 11.42 3.24 -14.90
N GLN A 60 11.06 2.08 -14.33
CA GLN A 60 10.56 0.93 -15.09
C GLN A 60 9.06 1.02 -15.33
N GLY A 61 8.63 2.01 -16.12
CA GLY A 61 7.22 2.17 -16.49
C GLY A 61 6.32 2.49 -15.31
N VAL A 62 6.82 3.26 -14.35
CA VAL A 62 6.03 3.76 -13.21
C VAL A 62 5.25 5.00 -13.62
N GLU A 63 4.06 5.13 -13.07
CA GLU A 63 3.18 6.28 -13.24
C GLU A 63 2.85 6.90 -11.87
N PHE A 64 2.58 8.20 -11.86
CA PHE A 64 2.19 8.92 -10.65
C PHE A 64 0.67 8.98 -10.48
N PRO A 65 0.19 8.96 -9.23
CA PRO A 65 0.92 8.68 -8.00
C PRO A 65 1.43 7.24 -7.93
N PHE A 66 2.56 7.02 -7.23
CA PHE A 66 3.18 5.70 -7.10
C PHE A 66 3.35 5.32 -5.63
N LEU A 67 2.89 4.13 -5.26
CA LEU A 67 3.05 3.56 -3.93
C LEU A 67 4.22 2.56 -3.90
N ALA A 68 5.29 2.94 -3.25
CA ALA A 68 6.40 2.03 -2.95
C ALA A 68 6.19 1.33 -1.61
N ILE A 69 6.45 0.03 -1.59
CA ILE A 69 6.36 -0.82 -0.41
C ILE A 69 7.73 -1.44 -0.16
N ASP A 70 8.46 -0.89 0.78
CA ASP A 70 9.79 -1.35 1.12
C ASP A 70 9.78 -2.09 2.45
N ILE A 71 10.50 -3.21 2.53
CA ILE A 71 10.45 -4.10 3.67
C ILE A 71 11.84 -4.39 4.19
N THR A 72 12.01 -4.19 5.48
CA THR A 72 13.18 -4.64 6.23
C THR A 72 12.77 -5.59 7.35
N CYS A 73 13.67 -6.48 7.75
CA CYS A 73 13.38 -7.49 8.74
C CYS A 73 14.49 -7.53 9.80
N ASP A 74 14.08 -7.53 11.05
CA ASP A 74 14.96 -7.79 12.19
C ASP A 74 14.63 -9.18 12.74
N ASN A 75 15.58 -10.11 12.59
CA ASN A 75 15.47 -11.48 13.08
C ASN A 75 15.94 -11.54 14.54
N THR A 76 15.08 -11.13 15.45
CA THR A 76 15.45 -11.03 16.87
C THR A 76 15.38 -12.34 17.65
N ALA A 77 14.66 -13.35 17.16
CA ALA A 77 14.53 -14.64 17.84
C ALA A 77 14.19 -15.77 16.86
N LYS A 78 14.43 -17.01 17.29
CA LYS A 78 14.26 -18.23 16.48
C LYS A 78 12.85 -18.41 15.88
N CYS A 79 11.83 -17.88 16.57
CA CYS A 79 10.41 -18.03 16.22
C CYS A 79 9.67 -16.70 16.08
N PHE A 80 10.40 -15.60 16.12
CA PHE A 80 9.80 -14.26 16.10
C PHE A 80 10.67 -13.32 15.27
N SER A 81 10.03 -12.60 14.38
CA SER A 81 10.67 -11.56 13.59
C SER A 81 9.84 -10.28 13.63
N LYS A 82 10.52 -9.18 13.81
CA LYS A 82 9.94 -7.87 13.52
C LYS A 82 10.17 -7.53 12.05
N VAL A 83 9.13 -7.13 11.38
CA VAL A 83 9.17 -6.69 10.01
C VAL A 83 8.71 -5.25 9.95
N TYR A 84 9.55 -4.40 9.41
CA TYR A 84 9.26 -2.99 9.19
C TYR A 84 8.88 -2.83 7.73
N VAL A 85 7.69 -2.31 7.51
CA VAL A 85 7.16 -1.97 6.18
C VAL A 85 7.14 -0.46 6.08
N ASN A 86 7.83 0.09 5.10
CA ASN A 86 7.75 1.50 4.79
C ASN A 86 6.89 1.70 3.54
N PHE A 87 5.84 2.47 3.68
CA PHE A 87 5.00 2.91 2.57
C PHE A 87 5.44 4.30 2.16
N SER A 88 5.93 4.45 0.94
CA SER A 88 6.33 5.73 0.38
C SER A 88 5.45 6.06 -0.82
N VAL A 89 4.83 7.22 -0.79
CA VAL A 89 3.96 7.71 -1.86
C VAL A 89 4.68 8.82 -2.59
N TYR A 90 4.93 8.59 -3.88
CA TYR A 90 5.48 9.56 -4.81
C TYR A 90 4.34 10.12 -5.65
N TYR A 91 4.23 11.43 -5.72
CA TYR A 91 3.17 12.10 -6.48
C TYR A 91 3.66 13.41 -7.09
N SER A 92 3.00 13.82 -8.16
CA SER A 92 3.25 15.12 -8.79
C SER A 92 2.02 16.00 -8.60
N PRO A 93 2.12 17.11 -7.89
CA PRO A 93 1.00 18.04 -7.74
C PRO A 93 0.72 18.84 -9.02
N VAL A 94 1.58 18.77 -10.02
CA VAL A 94 1.41 19.45 -11.32
C VAL A 94 0.65 18.58 -12.31
N THR A 95 0.79 17.27 -12.21
CA THR A 95 0.02 16.33 -13.05
C THR A 95 -1.34 16.10 -12.40
N PRO A 96 -2.45 16.34 -13.11
CA PRO A 96 -3.76 16.05 -12.53
C PRO A 96 -3.79 14.59 -12.10
N PRO A 97 -4.17 14.31 -10.86
CA PRO A 97 -4.22 12.94 -10.38
C PRO A 97 -5.28 12.18 -11.15
N THR A 98 -4.96 10.95 -11.43
CA THR A 98 -5.87 10.01 -12.06
C THR A 98 -6.75 9.31 -11.03
N GLY A 99 -6.81 9.71 -9.83
CA GLY A 99 -7.55 9.04 -8.77
C GLY A 99 -8.78 9.81 -8.28
N LYS A 100 -9.32 9.32 -7.19
CA LYS A 100 -10.53 9.80 -6.52
C LYS A 100 -10.39 11.21 -5.95
N VAL A 101 -9.17 11.65 -5.69
CA VAL A 101 -8.86 12.94 -5.08
C VAL A 101 -7.99 13.76 -6.03
N CYS A 102 -8.45 14.96 -6.31
CA CYS A 102 -7.65 15.96 -7.02
C CYS A 102 -6.65 16.54 -6.04
N ILE A 103 -5.36 16.30 -6.25
CA ILE A 103 -4.30 16.91 -5.45
C ILE A 103 -4.21 18.37 -5.89
N GLU A 104 -4.77 19.28 -5.11
CA GLU A 104 -4.54 20.69 -5.36
C GLU A 104 -3.09 21.03 -5.02
N ASN A 105 -2.43 21.80 -5.89
CA ASN A 105 -1.07 22.26 -5.64
C ASN A 105 -1.04 23.42 -4.61
N THR A 106 -1.62 23.15 -3.46
CA THR A 106 -1.64 24.02 -2.29
C THR A 106 -1.13 23.22 -1.09
N PRO A 107 -0.57 23.84 -0.06
CA PRO A 107 -0.15 23.12 1.16
C PRO A 107 -1.29 22.31 1.78
N GLU A 108 -2.50 22.87 1.79
CA GLU A 108 -3.70 22.22 2.33
C GLU A 108 -4.10 21.00 1.52
N GLY A 109 -4.12 21.11 0.17
CA GLY A 109 -4.47 20.00 -0.71
C GLY A 109 -3.48 18.83 -0.63
N LYS A 110 -2.18 19.14 -0.50
CA LYS A 110 -1.14 18.12 -0.28
C LYS A 110 -1.30 17.41 1.06
N LEU A 111 -1.62 18.17 2.11
CA LEU A 111 -1.87 17.63 3.45
C LEU A 111 -3.09 16.70 3.44
N GLU A 112 -4.19 17.14 2.83
CA GLU A 112 -5.43 16.35 2.71
C GLU A 112 -5.18 15.04 1.98
N TYR A 113 -4.50 15.06 0.82
CA TYR A 113 -4.13 13.86 0.09
C TYR A 113 -3.32 12.88 0.93
N ARG A 114 -2.30 13.37 1.64
CA ARG A 114 -1.46 12.58 2.52
C ARG A 114 -2.25 11.91 3.63
N GLU A 115 -3.12 12.66 4.30
CA GLU A 115 -3.94 12.16 5.39
C GLU A 115 -4.94 11.10 4.92
N GLU A 116 -5.57 11.34 3.78
CA GLU A 116 -6.53 10.40 3.19
C GLU A 116 -5.86 9.08 2.80
N VAL A 117 -4.75 9.11 2.06
CA VAL A 117 -4.02 7.90 1.68
C VAL A 117 -3.55 7.13 2.91
N HIS A 118 -2.98 7.83 3.91
CA HIS A 118 -2.56 7.22 5.15
C HIS A 118 -3.74 6.57 5.90
N CYS A 119 -4.86 7.27 5.99
CA CYS A 119 -6.07 6.77 6.64
C CYS A 119 -6.58 5.49 5.96
N GLN A 120 -6.63 5.45 4.64
CA GLN A 120 -7.10 4.29 3.89
C GLN A 120 -6.15 3.10 4.00
N LEU A 121 -4.83 3.30 3.91
CA LEU A 121 -3.85 2.24 4.12
C LEU A 121 -3.91 1.70 5.57
N LYS A 122 -4.03 2.58 6.55
CA LYS A 122 -4.21 2.19 7.95
C LYS A 122 -5.48 1.37 8.15
N ASN A 123 -6.59 1.82 7.59
CA ASN A 123 -7.87 1.10 7.66
C ASN A 123 -7.77 -0.29 7.04
N MET A 124 -7.11 -0.40 5.89
CA MET A 124 -6.88 -1.68 5.22
C MET A 124 -6.04 -2.64 6.06
N LEU A 125 -5.02 -2.16 6.75
CA LEU A 125 -4.13 -3.00 7.55
C LEU A 125 -4.72 -3.42 8.89
N VAL A 126 -5.53 -2.55 9.52
CA VAL A 126 -6.00 -2.73 10.92
C VAL A 126 -7.46 -3.14 11.00
N HIS A 127 -8.28 -2.66 10.07
CA HIS A 127 -9.73 -2.86 10.12
C HIS A 127 -10.22 -3.94 9.15
N GLN A 128 -11.51 -4.21 9.26
CA GLN A 128 -12.20 -5.14 8.37
C GLN A 128 -12.39 -4.52 6.99
N VAL A 129 -12.11 -5.29 5.96
CA VAL A 129 -12.28 -4.84 4.59
C VAL A 129 -13.67 -5.13 4.04
N LYS A 130 -14.15 -4.23 3.20
CA LYS A 130 -15.35 -4.46 2.39
C LYS A 130 -14.96 -5.29 1.17
N THR A 131 -15.76 -6.29 0.89
CA THR A 131 -15.62 -7.10 -0.33
C THR A 131 -16.90 -7.03 -1.15
N PRO A 132 -16.89 -7.46 -2.42
CA PRO A 132 -18.09 -7.54 -3.25
C PRO A 132 -19.21 -8.41 -2.64
N ARG A 133 -18.85 -9.30 -1.72
CA ARG A 133 -19.78 -10.18 -1.00
C ARG A 133 -20.22 -9.64 0.35
N GLY A 134 -19.89 -8.40 0.67
CA GLY A 134 -20.19 -7.75 1.94
C GLY A 134 -18.96 -7.52 2.82
N ILE A 135 -19.17 -7.14 4.07
CA ILE A 135 -18.09 -6.90 5.03
C ILE A 135 -17.48 -8.24 5.45
N GLN A 136 -16.25 -8.48 5.08
CA GLN A 136 -15.49 -9.59 5.63
C GLN A 136 -14.87 -9.19 6.96
N ARG A 137 -15.03 -10.07 7.95
CA ARG A 137 -14.48 -9.87 9.30
C ARG A 137 -13.03 -10.31 9.44
N LYS A 138 -12.29 -10.43 8.35
CA LYS A 138 -10.87 -10.78 8.37
C LYS A 138 -10.03 -9.52 8.33
N THR A 139 -9.06 -9.44 9.22
CA THR A 139 -8.04 -8.41 9.19
C THR A 139 -6.91 -8.82 8.25
N PHE A 140 -6.12 -7.85 7.77
CA PHE A 140 -4.89 -8.11 7.04
C PHE A 140 -4.02 -9.18 7.73
N ALA A 141 -3.83 -9.06 9.04
CA ALA A 141 -3.03 -10.01 9.82
C ALA A 141 -3.56 -11.46 9.76
N GLN A 142 -4.88 -11.64 9.75
CA GLN A 142 -5.50 -12.97 9.68
C GLN A 142 -5.44 -13.57 8.28
N ASP A 143 -5.63 -12.74 7.25
CA ASP A 143 -5.64 -13.22 5.87
C ASP A 143 -4.24 -13.44 5.33
N VAL A 144 -3.29 -12.56 5.63
CA VAL A 144 -1.89 -12.72 5.23
C VAL A 144 -1.30 -14.02 5.77
N ALA A 145 -1.68 -14.43 6.97
CA ALA A 145 -1.27 -15.72 7.53
C ALA A 145 -1.80 -16.92 6.73
N SER A 146 -2.88 -16.76 5.97
CA SER A 146 -3.50 -17.82 5.15
C SER A 146 -3.11 -17.78 3.67
N LEU A 147 -2.37 -16.77 3.21
CA LEU A 147 -1.96 -16.63 1.81
C LEU A 147 -0.76 -17.52 1.49
N ASP A 148 -0.62 -17.85 0.20
CA ASP A 148 0.47 -18.68 -0.31
C ASP A 148 1.85 -18.03 -0.11
N GLY A 149 2.88 -18.86 0.03
CA GLY A 149 4.27 -18.41 0.13
C GLY A 149 4.89 -18.55 1.51
N TRP A 150 4.13 -18.98 2.52
CA TRP A 150 4.66 -19.34 3.82
C TRP A 150 4.95 -20.84 3.89
N TYR A 151 6.16 -21.21 4.28
CA TYR A 151 6.57 -22.62 4.41
C TYR A 151 6.11 -23.25 5.73
N LEU A 152 5.65 -22.45 6.67
CA LEU A 152 5.21 -22.87 8.00
C LEU A 152 3.96 -22.09 8.42
N PRO A 153 3.13 -22.63 9.30
CA PRO A 153 2.05 -21.86 9.93
C PRO A 153 2.65 -20.62 10.60
N ILE A 154 2.05 -19.48 10.33
CA ILE A 154 2.50 -18.21 10.89
C ILE A 154 1.34 -17.47 11.54
N ARG A 155 1.69 -16.62 12.49
CA ARG A 155 0.80 -15.60 13.02
C ARG A 155 1.39 -14.24 12.76
N VAL A 156 0.62 -13.36 12.17
CA VAL A 156 0.99 -11.98 11.91
C VAL A 156 0.19 -11.05 12.81
N GLN A 157 0.84 -10.05 13.37
CA GLN A 157 0.18 -8.97 14.12
C GLN A 157 0.71 -7.64 13.63
N VAL A 158 -0.18 -6.71 13.34
CA VAL A 158 0.18 -5.30 13.13
C VAL A 158 0.39 -4.69 14.52
N GLN A 159 1.59 -4.20 14.79
CA GLN A 159 1.95 -3.63 16.09
C GLN A 159 1.72 -2.14 16.13
N ASP A 160 2.16 -1.47 15.09
CA ASP A 160 2.10 -0.01 15.02
C ASP A 160 2.04 0.45 13.56
N ILE A 161 1.42 1.60 13.35
CA ILE A 161 1.43 2.33 12.09
C ILE A 161 1.76 3.76 12.44
N GLY A 162 2.93 4.22 12.02
CA GLY A 162 3.41 5.57 12.28
C GLY A 162 2.63 6.65 11.55
N CYS A 163 2.82 7.87 11.97
CA CYS A 163 2.30 9.04 11.27
C CYS A 163 3.06 9.25 9.95
N PRO A 164 2.42 9.84 8.93
CA PRO A 164 3.11 10.21 7.70
C PRO A 164 4.10 11.34 7.95
N GLU A 165 5.28 11.19 7.36
CA GLU A 165 6.34 12.20 7.36
C GLU A 165 6.59 12.67 5.93
N ASP A 166 6.70 13.98 5.74
CA ASP A 166 7.03 14.58 4.45
C ASP A 166 8.54 14.55 4.24
N PHE A 167 8.93 14.11 3.09
CA PHE A 167 10.29 14.25 2.62
C PHE A 167 10.27 15.18 1.40
N SER A 168 10.68 16.41 1.61
CA SER A 168 10.95 17.31 0.49
C SER A 168 12.20 16.79 -0.24
N ASN A 169 12.00 16.13 -1.36
CA ASN A 169 13.11 15.63 -2.14
C ASN A 169 13.48 16.61 -3.24
N GLU A 170 14.73 17.04 -3.19
CA GLU A 170 15.40 17.77 -4.26
C GLU A 170 15.66 16.91 -5.53
N LEU A 171 15.11 15.69 -5.59
CA LEU A 171 15.52 14.70 -6.59
C LEU A 171 14.91 14.89 -7.98
N VAL A 172 13.75 15.50 -8.09
CA VAL A 172 13.14 15.86 -9.40
C VAL A 172 12.22 17.05 -9.17
N ASP A 173 12.34 18.08 -9.95
CA ASP A 173 11.68 19.39 -9.80
C ASP A 173 10.15 19.42 -9.69
N GLU A 174 9.46 18.27 -9.74
CA GLU A 174 8.01 18.19 -9.73
C GLU A 174 7.46 16.97 -8.96
N VAL A 175 8.30 16.22 -8.26
CA VAL A 175 7.86 15.02 -7.52
C VAL A 175 8.00 15.25 -6.04
N GLU A 176 6.90 15.08 -5.33
CA GLU A 176 6.86 15.11 -3.88
C GLU A 176 6.70 13.70 -3.33
N MET A 177 7.14 13.49 -2.11
CA MET A 177 7.06 12.22 -1.43
C MET A 177 6.67 12.39 0.03
N PHE A 178 5.81 11.52 0.51
CA PHE A 178 5.66 11.26 1.93
C PHE A 178 5.77 9.78 2.23
N SER A 179 6.16 9.42 3.43
CA SER A 179 6.22 8.03 3.86
C SER A 179 5.70 7.84 5.27
N PHE A 180 5.33 6.62 5.59
CA PHE A 180 5.00 6.21 6.95
C PHE A 180 5.38 4.75 7.18
N PRO A 181 5.88 4.42 8.37
CA PRO A 181 6.25 3.05 8.72
C PRO A 181 5.06 2.28 9.27
N ALA A 182 5.06 0.96 9.02
CA ALA A 182 4.24 0.01 9.75
C ALA A 182 5.13 -1.10 10.31
N THR A 183 4.86 -1.53 11.54
CA THR A 183 5.59 -2.62 12.18
C THR A 183 4.71 -3.84 12.29
N LEU A 184 5.19 -4.96 11.75
CA LEU A 184 4.54 -6.25 11.83
C LEU A 184 5.36 -7.18 12.72
N SER A 185 4.69 -7.94 13.56
CA SER A 185 5.27 -9.07 14.28
C SER A 185 4.85 -10.38 13.64
N ILE A 186 5.82 -11.20 13.26
CA ILE A 186 5.60 -12.49 12.64
C ILE A 186 6.10 -13.59 13.56
N PHE A 187 5.21 -14.50 13.92
CA PHE A 187 5.49 -15.66 14.76
C PHE A 187 5.47 -16.91 13.87
N THR A 188 6.59 -17.64 13.84
CA THR A 188 6.79 -18.82 12.98
C THR A 188 6.76 -20.14 13.74
N CYS A 189 6.69 -20.09 15.06
CA CYS A 189 6.55 -21.28 15.91
C CYS A 189 5.18 -21.21 16.60
N LEU A 190 4.27 -22.00 16.12
CA LEU A 190 2.97 -22.25 16.72
C LEU A 190 2.96 -23.64 17.37
#